data_eb34594b50ccf1a94539090fd492a5f0
#
_entry.id   eb34594b50ccf1a94539090fd492a5f0
#
_cell.length_a   1.000
_cell.length_b   1.000
_cell.length_c   1.000
_cell.angle_alpha   90.00
_cell.angle_beta   90.00
_cell.angle_gamma   90.00
#
_symmetry.space_group_name_H-M   'P 1'
#
loop_
_entity.id
_entity.type
_entity.pdbx_description
1 polymer ?
#
loop_
_entity_poly.entity_id
_entity_poly.type
_entity_poly.pdbx_seq_one_letter_code
_entity_poly.pdbx_strand_id
1 'polypeptide(L)'
;MKIFVAGASGAIGQPLVTELIRQGHTVTGMTHSDAGAEKLSKAGAFVARVSAFDAPALEEALRRSSAEAVIDELTALPKHPSDLAAAAPGDRKLRLEGGGNLFRAAQAAGVRRYLQQASGFFLRAGNGLADESESLAVDATPGIAGSARTYTELEKRLFSTPAIEGVALRYGFFYGPNTWYDPDGASADDVRRQQTPIIGRGEGVWSWIHVEDAALATVAALAAPAGVYNIVDDDPSPVHVWLPAFARFVGAPAPPHVTEEQARATVGEEPIYYQTRLRGASNRKAKQILNFRPRRLEWLNP
;
A
#
# COMPACT_ATOMS: atom_id res chain seq x y z
N MET A 1 19.64 -0.69 13.78
CA MET A 1 19.89 0.04 12.51
C MET A 1 19.37 1.46 12.61
N LYS A 2 19.94 2.37 11.84
CA LYS A 2 19.39 3.69 11.59
C LYS A 2 18.52 3.62 10.31
N ILE A 3 17.27 3.99 10.41
CA ILE A 3 16.29 3.81 9.32
C ILE A 3 15.62 5.14 9.00
N PHE A 4 15.60 5.50 7.72
CA PHE A 4 14.85 6.65 7.22
C PHE A 4 13.51 6.18 6.64
N VAL A 5 12.40 6.71 7.13
CA VAL A 5 11.05 6.33 6.70
C VAL A 5 10.39 7.51 6.01
N ALA A 6 10.16 7.43 4.72
CA ALA A 6 9.32 8.37 3.97
C ALA A 6 7.86 7.89 4.02
N GLY A 7 6.89 8.80 4.16
CA GLY A 7 5.49 8.45 4.44
C GLY A 7 5.24 8.05 5.90
N ALA A 8 6.17 8.36 6.80
CA ALA A 8 6.18 7.94 8.21
C ALA A 8 4.93 8.34 9.03
N SER A 9 4.22 9.39 8.64
CA SER A 9 3.01 9.86 9.33
C SER A 9 1.70 9.32 8.73
N GLY A 10 1.77 8.48 7.70
CA GLY A 10 0.62 7.85 7.03
C GLY A 10 0.02 6.67 7.80
N ALA A 11 -1.01 6.03 7.22
CA ALA A 11 -1.72 4.92 7.85
C ALA A 11 -0.80 3.74 8.19
N ILE A 12 0.10 3.36 7.28
CA ILE A 12 1.11 2.32 7.54
C ILE A 12 2.30 2.88 8.30
N GLY A 13 2.71 4.12 7.99
CA GLY A 13 3.91 4.74 8.55
C GLY A 13 3.88 4.84 10.06
N GLN A 14 2.74 5.17 10.68
CA GLN A 14 2.62 5.29 12.12
C GLN A 14 2.87 3.96 12.86
N PRO A 15 2.16 2.85 12.57
CA PRO A 15 2.46 1.56 13.19
C PRO A 15 3.86 1.06 12.84
N LEU A 16 4.36 1.33 11.64
CA LEU A 16 5.71 0.98 11.24
C LEU A 16 6.78 1.69 12.09
N VAL A 17 6.68 3.00 12.27
CA VAL A 17 7.61 3.77 13.11
C VAL A 17 7.58 3.26 14.56
N THR A 18 6.39 3.00 15.09
CA THR A 18 6.23 2.46 16.44
C THR A 18 6.92 1.10 16.59
N GLU A 19 6.71 0.21 15.63
CA GLU A 19 7.28 -1.14 15.67
C GLU A 19 8.80 -1.13 15.49
N LEU A 20 9.34 -0.30 14.57
CA LEU A 20 10.78 -0.13 14.39
C LEU A 20 11.46 0.34 15.68
N ILE A 21 10.90 1.33 16.36
CA ILE A 21 11.43 1.84 17.63
C ILE A 21 11.33 0.76 18.73
N ARG A 22 10.21 0.03 18.80
CA ARG A 22 10.03 -1.09 19.75
C ARG A 22 11.09 -2.18 19.56
N GLN A 23 11.55 -2.42 18.34
CA GLN A 23 12.64 -3.35 18.03
C GLN A 23 14.03 -2.76 18.19
N GLY A 24 14.16 -1.53 18.73
CA GLY A 24 15.44 -0.91 19.04
C GLY A 24 16.14 -0.24 17.85
N HIS A 25 15.41 0.04 16.76
CA HIS A 25 15.93 0.82 15.65
C HIS A 25 15.88 2.32 15.96
N THR A 26 16.83 3.06 15.41
CA THR A 26 16.81 4.53 15.40
C THR A 26 16.09 4.99 14.16
N VAL A 27 14.93 5.64 14.31
CA VAL A 27 14.08 6.03 13.18
C VAL A 27 14.14 7.53 12.94
N THR A 28 14.37 7.94 11.68
CA THR A 28 14.13 9.29 11.18
C THR A 28 12.92 9.25 10.28
N GLY A 29 11.81 9.82 10.73
CA GLY A 29 10.56 9.90 9.95
C GLY A 29 10.49 11.16 9.12
N MET A 30 10.22 11.01 7.83
CA MET A 30 10.02 12.13 6.91
C MET A 30 8.57 12.59 6.89
N THR A 31 8.36 13.89 6.99
CA THR A 31 7.06 14.55 6.83
C THR A 31 7.23 15.98 6.30
N HIS A 32 6.20 16.52 5.67
CA HIS A 32 6.16 17.92 5.24
C HIS A 32 5.22 18.79 6.11
N SER A 33 4.47 18.19 7.04
CA SER A 33 3.47 18.89 7.87
C SER A 33 3.85 18.97 9.34
N ASP A 34 3.37 20.02 10.02
CA ASP A 34 3.56 20.20 11.47
C ASP A 34 2.87 19.09 12.27
N ALA A 35 1.65 18.71 11.89
CA ALA A 35 0.92 17.63 12.53
C ALA A 35 1.64 16.26 12.38
N GLY A 36 2.24 16.01 11.21
CA GLY A 36 3.07 14.83 11.01
C GLY A 36 4.32 14.86 11.88
N ALA A 37 4.99 16.01 11.99
CA ALA A 37 6.18 16.18 12.83
C ALA A 37 5.87 15.92 14.31
N GLU A 38 4.74 16.44 14.80
CA GLU A 38 4.29 16.22 16.18
C GLU A 38 4.02 14.73 16.46
N LYS A 39 3.31 14.05 15.54
CA LYS A 39 3.04 12.61 15.68
C LYS A 39 4.33 11.79 15.75
N LEU A 40 5.29 12.07 14.87
CA LEU A 40 6.57 11.36 14.81
C LEU A 40 7.41 11.61 16.07
N SER A 41 7.47 12.85 16.54
CA SER A 41 8.16 13.19 17.79
C SER A 41 7.55 12.48 19.00
N LYS A 42 6.20 12.44 19.10
CA LYS A 42 5.50 11.70 20.16
C LYS A 42 5.76 10.21 20.12
N ALA A 43 5.96 9.63 18.93
CA ALA A 43 6.34 8.24 18.76
C ALA A 43 7.82 7.96 19.09
N GLY A 44 8.62 8.98 19.36
CA GLY A 44 10.06 8.84 19.68
C GLY A 44 10.98 8.81 18.45
N ALA A 45 10.49 9.17 17.27
CA ALA A 45 11.32 9.26 16.07
C ALA A 45 11.99 10.64 15.95
N PHE A 46 13.15 10.67 15.34
CA PHE A 46 13.72 11.91 14.80
C PHE A 46 12.87 12.38 13.61
N VAL A 47 12.77 13.68 13.41
CA VAL A 47 11.93 14.25 12.36
C VAL A 47 12.79 14.90 11.27
N ALA A 48 12.61 14.45 10.03
CA ALA A 48 13.09 15.13 8.84
C ALA A 48 11.92 15.90 8.20
N ARG A 49 11.85 17.21 8.44
CA ARG A 49 10.80 18.06 7.86
C ARG A 49 11.22 18.53 6.47
N VAL A 50 10.94 17.71 5.46
CA VAL A 50 11.37 17.93 4.07
C VAL A 50 10.32 17.44 3.09
N SER A 51 10.23 18.11 1.93
CA SER A 51 9.39 17.67 0.82
C SER A 51 10.14 16.64 -0.04
N ALA A 52 9.44 15.59 -0.51
CA ALA A 52 9.99 14.64 -1.47
C ALA A 52 10.38 15.29 -2.81
N PHE A 53 9.85 16.48 -3.11
CA PHE A 53 10.17 17.24 -4.34
C PHE A 53 11.39 18.14 -4.18
N ASP A 54 11.89 18.36 -2.97
CA ASP A 54 13.11 19.12 -2.69
C ASP A 54 14.31 18.18 -2.61
N ALA A 55 14.89 17.86 -3.76
CA ALA A 55 15.98 16.89 -3.85
C ALA A 55 17.22 17.29 -3.03
N PRO A 56 17.70 18.55 -3.02
CA PRO A 56 18.84 18.94 -2.16
C PRO A 56 18.56 18.81 -0.67
N ALA A 57 17.38 19.25 -0.20
CA ALA A 57 17.00 19.12 1.20
C ALA A 57 16.84 17.67 1.63
N LEU A 58 16.33 16.81 0.73
CA LEU A 58 16.16 15.39 0.97
C LEU A 58 17.51 14.65 1.08
N GLU A 59 18.46 14.97 0.20
CA GLU A 59 19.82 14.44 0.26
C GLU A 59 20.51 14.82 1.57
N GLU A 60 20.41 16.06 1.98
CA GLU A 60 20.97 16.54 3.25
C GLU A 60 20.28 15.86 4.46
N ALA A 61 18.97 15.68 4.42
CA ALA A 61 18.24 14.98 5.49
C ALA A 61 18.69 13.51 5.62
N LEU A 62 18.86 12.81 4.52
CA LEU A 62 19.38 11.44 4.50
C LEU A 62 20.82 11.37 5.02
N ARG A 63 21.68 12.24 4.56
CA ARG A 63 23.06 12.33 5.03
C ARG A 63 23.14 12.56 6.55
N ARG A 64 22.33 13.47 7.10
CA ARG A 64 22.24 13.74 8.55
C ARG A 64 21.71 12.57 9.34
N SER A 65 20.74 11.83 8.81
CA SER A 65 20.18 10.65 9.48
C SER A 65 21.20 9.51 9.60
N SER A 66 22.23 9.50 8.76
CA SER A 66 23.18 8.38 8.62
C SER A 66 22.45 7.05 8.45
N ALA A 67 21.36 7.03 7.68
CA ALA A 67 20.51 5.86 7.51
C ALA A 67 21.26 4.72 6.83
N GLU A 68 21.10 3.52 7.37
CA GLU A 68 21.57 2.26 6.81
C GLU A 68 20.51 1.65 5.87
N ALA A 69 19.24 1.98 6.14
CA ALA A 69 18.09 1.56 5.34
C ALA A 69 17.12 2.71 5.11
N VAL A 70 16.44 2.67 3.95
CA VAL A 70 15.30 3.55 3.61
C VAL A 70 14.06 2.69 3.41
N ILE A 71 12.93 3.17 3.95
CA ILE A 71 11.60 2.61 3.71
C ILE A 71 10.76 3.69 3.03
N ASP A 72 10.31 3.42 1.82
CA ASP A 72 9.53 4.34 0.98
C ASP A 72 8.05 3.93 0.97
N GLU A 73 7.27 4.57 1.83
CA GLU A 73 5.80 4.45 1.92
C GLU A 73 5.11 5.72 1.37
N LEU A 74 5.77 6.44 0.44
CA LEU A 74 5.22 7.67 -0.13
C LEU A 74 3.96 7.38 -0.95
N THR A 75 2.87 8.06 -0.57
CA THR A 75 1.58 8.02 -1.25
C THR A 75 0.81 9.32 -1.00
N ALA A 76 -0.02 9.72 -1.95
CA ALA A 76 -0.92 10.86 -1.85
C ALA A 76 -2.36 10.42 -2.12
N LEU A 77 -2.80 9.36 -1.43
CA LEU A 77 -4.18 8.88 -1.54
C LEU A 77 -5.16 9.89 -0.94
N PRO A 78 -6.35 10.07 -1.55
CA PRO A 78 -7.38 10.98 -1.04
C PRO A 78 -8.01 10.40 0.25
N LYS A 79 -8.73 11.26 0.96
CA LYS A 79 -9.48 10.85 2.15
C LYS A 79 -10.67 9.94 1.81
N HIS A 80 -11.23 10.07 0.61
CA HIS A 80 -12.38 9.30 0.15
C HIS A 80 -12.06 8.56 -1.16
N PRO A 81 -12.44 7.28 -1.30
CA PRO A 81 -12.17 6.49 -2.52
C PRO A 81 -12.77 7.09 -3.79
N SER A 82 -13.89 7.82 -3.72
CA SER A 82 -14.50 8.50 -4.87
C SER A 82 -13.58 9.53 -5.54
N ASP A 83 -12.59 10.06 -4.79
CA ASP A 83 -11.67 11.10 -5.28
C ASP A 83 -10.41 10.50 -5.93
N LEU A 84 -10.30 9.16 -6.00
CA LEU A 84 -9.11 8.46 -6.52
C LEU A 84 -8.74 8.92 -7.94
N ALA A 85 -9.71 9.04 -8.84
CA ALA A 85 -9.44 9.46 -10.22
C ALA A 85 -8.84 10.87 -10.28
N ALA A 86 -9.34 11.80 -9.47
CA ALA A 86 -8.83 13.17 -9.40
C ALA A 86 -7.45 13.24 -8.70
N ALA A 87 -7.20 12.39 -7.71
CA ALA A 87 -5.94 12.35 -6.96
C ALA A 87 -4.82 11.60 -7.71
N ALA A 88 -5.14 10.68 -8.61
CA ALA A 88 -4.18 9.80 -9.27
C ALA A 88 -2.99 10.50 -9.95
N PRO A 89 -3.14 11.65 -10.65
CA PRO A 89 -1.99 12.35 -11.22
C PRO A 89 -1.00 12.85 -10.16
N GLY A 90 -1.50 13.34 -9.02
CA GLY A 90 -0.68 13.80 -7.89
C GLY A 90 0.06 12.65 -7.19
N ASP A 91 -0.64 11.54 -6.93
CA ASP A 91 -0.04 10.35 -6.35
C ASP A 91 1.03 9.75 -7.27
N ARG A 92 0.75 9.64 -8.57
CA ARG A 92 1.72 9.21 -9.58
C ARG A 92 2.97 10.10 -9.58
N LYS A 93 2.78 11.43 -9.57
CA LYS A 93 3.90 12.39 -9.52
C LYS A 93 4.73 12.19 -8.26
N LEU A 94 4.10 12.06 -7.10
CA LEU A 94 4.81 11.83 -5.83
C LEU A 94 5.65 10.54 -5.88
N ARG A 95 5.07 9.44 -6.37
CA ARG A 95 5.76 8.13 -6.45
C ARG A 95 6.92 8.16 -7.44
N LEU A 96 6.73 8.75 -8.62
CA LEU A 96 7.77 8.74 -9.67
C LEU A 96 8.84 9.79 -9.43
N GLU A 97 8.47 11.04 -9.19
CA GLU A 97 9.39 12.16 -9.01
C GLU A 97 9.91 12.22 -7.57
N GLY A 98 9.02 12.30 -6.59
CA GLY A 98 9.38 12.37 -5.16
C GLY A 98 10.12 11.12 -4.69
N GLY A 99 9.57 9.93 -4.97
CA GLY A 99 10.25 8.65 -4.68
C GLY A 99 11.54 8.48 -5.50
N GLY A 100 11.62 9.06 -6.72
CA GLY A 100 12.84 9.10 -7.51
C GLY A 100 13.94 9.96 -6.85
N ASN A 101 13.57 11.10 -6.28
CA ASN A 101 14.49 11.93 -5.51
C ASN A 101 14.97 11.18 -4.26
N LEU A 102 14.07 10.53 -3.54
CA LEU A 102 14.40 9.73 -2.36
C LEU A 102 15.37 8.59 -2.70
N PHE A 103 15.13 7.87 -3.79
CA PHE A 103 15.99 6.78 -4.22
C PHE A 103 17.41 7.27 -4.60
N ARG A 104 17.52 8.38 -5.33
CA ARG A 104 18.82 8.99 -5.66
C ARG A 104 19.55 9.51 -4.43
N ALA A 105 18.82 10.14 -3.51
CA ALA A 105 19.39 10.61 -2.25
C ALA A 105 19.89 9.44 -1.38
N ALA A 106 19.17 8.31 -1.36
CA ALA A 106 19.61 7.09 -0.70
C ALA A 106 20.91 6.53 -1.31
N GLN A 107 21.01 6.51 -2.64
CA GLN A 107 22.24 6.11 -3.33
C GLN A 107 23.41 7.04 -3.01
N ALA A 108 23.20 8.36 -3.06
CA ALA A 108 24.23 9.35 -2.74
C ALA A 108 24.73 9.27 -1.28
N ALA A 109 23.82 8.92 -0.35
CA ALA A 109 24.15 8.69 1.07
C ALA A 109 24.77 7.33 1.36
N GLY A 110 24.95 6.46 0.37
CA GLY A 110 25.52 5.12 0.53
C GLY A 110 24.60 4.11 1.22
N VAL A 111 23.29 4.36 1.22
CA VAL A 111 22.30 3.42 1.74
C VAL A 111 22.31 2.14 0.92
N ARG A 112 22.39 1.00 1.59
CA ARG A 112 22.45 -0.31 0.93
C ARG A 112 21.11 -1.05 0.90
N ARG A 113 20.19 -0.74 1.82
CA ARG A 113 18.90 -1.39 1.97
C ARG A 113 17.77 -0.43 1.65
N TYR A 114 16.90 -0.80 0.69
CA TYR A 114 15.76 0.02 0.29
C TYR A 114 14.49 -0.83 0.18
N LEU A 115 13.49 -0.51 0.99
CA LEU A 115 12.17 -1.12 0.94
C LEU A 115 11.22 -0.16 0.23
N GLN A 116 10.52 -0.66 -0.78
CA GLN A 116 9.61 0.14 -1.62
C GLN A 116 8.18 -0.40 -1.50
N GLN A 117 7.24 0.46 -1.12
CA GLN A 117 5.82 0.17 -1.27
C GLN A 117 5.49 -0.14 -2.73
N ALA A 118 4.83 -1.26 -2.96
CA ALA A 118 4.30 -1.69 -4.24
C ALA A 118 2.84 -2.14 -4.08
N SER A 119 2.21 -2.66 -5.14
CA SER A 119 0.80 -3.07 -5.09
C SER A 119 0.61 -4.54 -5.40
N GLY A 120 -0.09 -5.25 -4.50
CA GLY A 120 -0.50 -6.64 -4.64
C GLY A 120 -1.89 -6.84 -5.23
N PHE A 121 -2.53 -5.79 -5.74
CA PHE A 121 -3.86 -5.87 -6.35
C PHE A 121 -3.95 -5.40 -7.80
N PHE A 122 -2.89 -4.83 -8.39
CA PHE A 122 -2.82 -4.57 -9.84
C PHE A 122 -2.16 -5.71 -10.60
N LEU A 123 -2.40 -6.95 -10.19
CA LEU A 123 -1.88 -8.15 -10.84
C LEU A 123 -2.70 -8.47 -12.09
N ARG A 124 -2.05 -9.05 -13.10
CA ARG A 124 -2.73 -9.47 -14.33
C ARG A 124 -3.87 -10.44 -14.00
N ALA A 125 -5.02 -10.24 -14.63
CA ALA A 125 -6.16 -11.13 -14.49
C ALA A 125 -5.78 -12.57 -14.89
N GLY A 126 -6.34 -13.55 -14.21
CA GLY A 126 -6.02 -14.97 -14.42
C GLY A 126 -6.70 -15.86 -13.38
N ASN A 127 -6.46 -17.17 -13.47
CA ASN A 127 -7.03 -18.14 -12.55
C ASN A 127 -6.17 -18.29 -11.27
N GLY A 128 -6.82 -18.52 -10.14
CA GLY A 128 -6.17 -18.75 -8.85
C GLY A 128 -5.40 -17.53 -8.33
N LEU A 129 -4.66 -17.68 -7.24
CA LEU A 129 -3.87 -16.61 -6.64
C LEU A 129 -2.58 -16.39 -7.41
N ALA A 130 -2.23 -15.12 -7.63
CA ALA A 130 -1.00 -14.71 -8.29
C ALA A 130 0.19 -14.74 -7.32
N ASP A 131 1.31 -15.30 -7.72
CA ASP A 131 2.57 -15.16 -6.98
C ASP A 131 3.38 -13.96 -7.50
N GLU A 132 4.58 -13.75 -6.95
CA GLU A 132 5.41 -12.59 -7.24
C GLU A 132 6.02 -12.58 -8.64
N SER A 133 5.98 -13.70 -9.37
CA SER A 133 6.45 -13.80 -10.76
C SER A 133 5.44 -13.22 -11.76
N GLU A 134 4.18 -13.06 -11.34
CA GLU A 134 3.13 -12.52 -12.19
C GLU A 134 3.31 -11.03 -12.47
N SER A 135 3.09 -10.66 -13.73
CA SER A 135 3.17 -9.28 -14.17
C SER A 135 1.98 -8.45 -13.69
N LEU A 136 2.17 -7.13 -13.62
CA LEU A 136 1.10 -6.20 -13.35
C LEU A 136 0.21 -6.00 -14.59
N ALA A 137 -1.03 -5.59 -14.38
CA ALA A 137 -2.10 -5.45 -15.38
C ALA A 137 -1.95 -4.20 -16.25
N VAL A 138 -0.83 -4.07 -16.97
CA VAL A 138 -0.50 -2.89 -17.78
C VAL A 138 -1.35 -2.73 -19.05
N ASP A 139 -2.12 -3.74 -19.38
CA ASP A 139 -3.02 -3.88 -20.53
C ASP A 139 -4.52 -3.88 -20.12
N ALA A 140 -4.85 -3.59 -18.87
CA ALA A 140 -6.21 -3.48 -18.36
C ALA A 140 -6.89 -2.15 -18.74
N THR A 141 -7.99 -1.79 -18.05
CA THR A 141 -8.65 -0.48 -18.24
C THR A 141 -7.69 0.69 -18.00
N PRO A 142 -7.93 1.88 -18.59
CA PRO A 142 -6.96 2.98 -18.55
C PRO A 142 -6.43 3.35 -17.17
N GLY A 143 -7.30 3.44 -16.15
CA GLY A 143 -6.92 3.77 -14.78
C GLY A 143 -6.11 2.66 -14.12
N ILE A 144 -6.54 1.40 -14.26
CA ILE A 144 -5.83 0.22 -13.77
C ILE A 144 -4.45 0.11 -14.44
N ALA A 145 -4.41 0.17 -15.78
CA ALA A 145 -3.18 0.10 -16.55
C ALA A 145 -2.21 1.26 -16.23
N GLY A 146 -2.74 2.46 -15.98
CA GLY A 146 -1.95 3.62 -15.54
C GLY A 146 -1.26 3.38 -14.19
N SER A 147 -2.00 2.85 -13.22
CA SER A 147 -1.47 2.47 -11.91
C SER A 147 -0.48 1.31 -12.03
N ALA A 148 -0.81 0.27 -12.77
CA ALA A 148 0.07 -0.88 -12.99
C ALA A 148 1.41 -0.47 -13.62
N ARG A 149 1.39 0.41 -14.63
CA ARG A 149 2.63 0.98 -15.22
C ARG A 149 3.43 1.78 -14.21
N THR A 150 2.77 2.56 -13.34
CA THR A 150 3.48 3.30 -12.29
C THR A 150 4.24 2.34 -11.38
N TYR A 151 3.60 1.31 -10.85
CA TYR A 151 4.27 0.34 -9.99
C TYR A 151 5.34 -0.48 -10.72
N THR A 152 5.16 -0.78 -12.01
CA THR A 152 6.20 -1.41 -12.84
C THR A 152 7.46 -0.53 -12.90
N GLU A 153 7.31 0.79 -13.08
CA GLU A 153 8.45 1.72 -13.08
C GLU A 153 9.11 1.84 -11.70
N LEU A 154 8.34 1.78 -10.60
CA LEU A 154 8.90 1.76 -9.25
C LEU A 154 9.75 0.51 -9.00
N GLU A 155 9.23 -0.67 -9.33
CA GLU A 155 9.98 -1.93 -9.20
C GLU A 155 11.22 -1.95 -10.10
N LYS A 156 11.10 -1.48 -11.36
CA LYS A 156 12.24 -1.35 -12.28
C LYS A 156 13.32 -0.41 -11.72
N ARG A 157 12.95 0.74 -11.16
CA ARG A 157 13.88 1.66 -10.50
C ARG A 157 14.58 0.99 -9.32
N LEU A 158 13.82 0.31 -8.46
CA LEU A 158 14.33 -0.36 -7.28
C LEU A 158 15.43 -1.38 -7.62
N PHE A 159 15.26 -2.13 -8.69
CA PHE A 159 16.19 -3.16 -9.12
C PHE A 159 17.20 -2.68 -10.18
N SER A 160 17.30 -1.37 -10.44
CA SER A 160 18.16 -0.81 -11.49
C SER A 160 19.66 -0.79 -11.15
N THR A 161 20.02 -1.01 -9.90
CA THR A 161 21.41 -0.96 -9.43
C THR A 161 21.73 -2.07 -8.43
N PRO A 162 22.88 -2.74 -8.57
CA PRO A 162 23.32 -3.74 -7.61
C PRO A 162 23.82 -3.11 -6.28
N ALA A 163 24.02 -1.79 -6.23
CA ALA A 163 24.48 -1.10 -5.03
C ALA A 163 23.39 -1.06 -3.92
N ILE A 164 22.12 -1.27 -4.29
CA ILE A 164 20.99 -1.30 -3.37
C ILE A 164 20.36 -2.69 -3.35
N GLU A 165 20.27 -3.25 -2.16
CA GLU A 165 19.48 -4.46 -1.88
C GLU A 165 18.01 -4.09 -1.76
N GLY A 166 17.31 -4.07 -2.90
CA GLY A 166 15.92 -3.62 -3.00
C GLY A 166 14.91 -4.69 -2.59
N VAL A 167 13.87 -4.30 -1.86
CA VAL A 167 12.69 -5.13 -1.57
C VAL A 167 11.43 -4.38 -1.96
N ALA A 168 10.65 -4.93 -2.88
CA ALA A 168 9.33 -4.44 -3.23
C ALA A 168 8.27 -5.18 -2.41
N LEU A 169 7.47 -4.44 -1.65
CA LEU A 169 6.39 -4.97 -0.82
C LEU A 169 5.06 -4.68 -1.52
N ARG A 170 4.51 -5.70 -2.19
CA ARG A 170 3.22 -5.62 -2.88
C ARG A 170 2.10 -5.85 -1.87
N TYR A 171 1.65 -4.77 -1.25
CA TYR A 171 0.56 -4.82 -0.29
C TYR A 171 -0.81 -5.05 -0.94
N GLY A 172 -1.68 -5.78 -0.22
CA GLY A 172 -3.11 -5.85 -0.52
C GLY A 172 -3.87 -4.56 -0.20
N PHE A 173 -5.19 -4.62 -0.27
CA PHE A 173 -6.05 -3.52 0.20
C PHE A 173 -5.91 -3.36 1.71
N PHE A 174 -5.61 -2.14 2.14
CA PHE A 174 -5.42 -1.86 3.55
C PHE A 174 -6.74 -1.75 4.31
N TYR A 175 -6.78 -2.38 5.49
CA TYR A 175 -7.85 -2.20 6.47
C TYR A 175 -7.28 -1.94 7.86
N GLY A 176 -8.16 -1.55 8.81
CA GLY A 176 -7.79 -1.17 10.16
C GLY A 176 -7.63 0.35 10.32
N PRO A 177 -7.05 0.80 11.41
CA PRO A 177 -7.05 2.21 11.81
C PRO A 177 -6.51 3.17 10.75
N ASN A 178 -7.22 4.29 10.54
CA ASN A 178 -6.88 5.35 9.59
C ASN A 178 -6.90 4.93 8.11
N THR A 179 -7.59 3.85 7.74
CA THR A 179 -7.81 3.44 6.35
C THR A 179 -9.25 3.72 5.92
N TRP A 180 -9.54 3.55 4.63
CA TRP A 180 -10.93 3.63 4.14
C TRP A 180 -11.82 2.50 4.69
N TYR A 181 -11.22 1.34 5.00
CA TYR A 181 -11.89 0.15 5.54
C TYR A 181 -11.73 0.02 7.06
N ASP A 182 -11.48 1.15 7.76
CA ASP A 182 -11.75 1.28 9.19
C ASP A 182 -13.28 1.24 9.41
N PRO A 183 -13.79 0.69 10.52
CA PRO A 183 -15.24 0.76 10.83
C PRO A 183 -15.83 2.17 10.77
N ASP A 184 -15.03 3.22 11.03
CA ASP A 184 -15.40 4.62 10.92
C ASP A 184 -14.82 5.28 9.64
N GLY A 185 -14.35 4.48 8.69
CA GLY A 185 -13.73 4.95 7.46
C GLY A 185 -14.73 5.24 6.33
N ALA A 186 -14.24 5.89 5.28
CA ALA A 186 -15.07 6.34 4.16
C ALA A 186 -15.81 5.20 3.45
N SER A 187 -15.17 4.02 3.27
CA SER A 187 -15.82 2.87 2.66
C SER A 187 -16.94 2.29 3.54
N ALA A 188 -16.78 2.32 4.87
CA ALA A 188 -17.85 1.92 5.78
C ALA A 188 -19.06 2.83 5.68
N ASP A 189 -18.82 4.14 5.58
CA ASP A 189 -19.89 5.13 5.37
C ASP A 189 -20.59 4.95 4.03
N ASP A 190 -19.87 4.65 2.95
CA ASP A 190 -20.46 4.38 1.64
C ASP A 190 -21.34 3.12 1.66
N VAL A 191 -20.88 2.07 2.34
CA VAL A 191 -21.66 0.83 2.48
C VAL A 191 -22.92 1.08 3.32
N ARG A 192 -22.85 1.85 4.43
CA ARG A 192 -24.02 2.24 5.24
C ARG A 192 -25.04 3.03 4.41
N ARG A 193 -24.57 3.88 3.49
CA ARG A 193 -25.42 4.64 2.56
C ARG A 193 -25.86 3.85 1.33
N GLN A 194 -25.51 2.58 1.24
CA GLN A 194 -25.79 1.70 0.09
C GLN A 194 -25.21 2.24 -1.24
N GLN A 195 -24.12 2.97 -1.19
CA GLN A 195 -23.44 3.57 -2.34
C GLN A 195 -22.37 2.64 -2.95
N THR A 196 -22.16 1.47 -2.35
CA THR A 196 -21.23 0.45 -2.84
C THR A 196 -22.00 -0.80 -3.27
N PRO A 197 -22.51 -0.87 -4.49
CA PRO A 197 -23.23 -2.05 -4.98
C PRO A 197 -22.27 -3.20 -5.32
N ILE A 198 -22.78 -4.43 -5.35
CA ILE A 198 -22.13 -5.55 -6.01
C ILE A 198 -22.39 -5.44 -7.51
N ILE A 199 -21.34 -5.35 -8.32
CA ILE A 199 -21.40 -5.20 -9.78
C ILE A 199 -21.32 -6.57 -10.44
N GLY A 200 -22.26 -6.87 -11.32
CA GLY A 200 -22.35 -8.14 -12.01
C GLY A 200 -22.42 -9.31 -11.03
N ARG A 201 -21.51 -10.29 -11.15
CA ARG A 201 -21.42 -11.43 -10.24
C ARG A 201 -20.47 -11.20 -9.06
N GLY A 202 -19.73 -10.07 -9.04
CA GLY A 202 -18.80 -9.77 -7.98
C GLY A 202 -17.69 -10.80 -7.81
N GLU A 203 -17.16 -11.36 -8.90
CA GLU A 203 -16.18 -12.46 -8.90
C GLU A 203 -14.72 -12.00 -8.73
N GLY A 204 -14.46 -10.69 -8.82
CA GLY A 204 -13.13 -10.14 -8.58
C GLY A 204 -12.65 -10.47 -7.17
N VAL A 205 -11.47 -11.10 -7.07
CA VAL A 205 -10.88 -11.54 -5.81
C VAL A 205 -9.97 -10.44 -5.25
N TRP A 206 -10.29 -9.97 -4.05
CA TRP A 206 -9.49 -8.98 -3.34
C TRP A 206 -8.62 -9.64 -2.29
N SER A 207 -7.39 -9.19 -2.19
CA SER A 207 -6.46 -9.57 -1.12
C SER A 207 -6.26 -8.39 -0.18
N TRP A 208 -6.36 -8.63 1.10
CA TRP A 208 -6.37 -7.64 2.16
C TRP A 208 -5.08 -7.66 2.97
N ILE A 209 -4.85 -6.62 3.74
CA ILE A 209 -3.78 -6.56 4.73
C ILE A 209 -4.11 -5.52 5.82
N HIS A 210 -4.04 -5.94 7.07
CA HIS A 210 -4.16 -5.00 8.19
C HIS A 210 -2.92 -4.11 8.28
N VAL A 211 -3.09 -2.82 8.56
CA VAL A 211 -1.97 -1.85 8.59
C VAL A 211 -0.86 -2.22 9.58
N GLU A 212 -1.20 -2.84 10.72
CA GLU A 212 -0.19 -3.30 11.67
C GLU A 212 0.57 -4.54 11.17
N ASP A 213 -0.12 -5.47 10.52
CA ASP A 213 0.53 -6.66 9.94
C ASP A 213 1.42 -6.27 8.76
N ALA A 214 1.02 -5.26 7.97
CA ALA A 214 1.85 -4.65 6.95
C ALA A 214 3.13 -4.06 7.56
N ALA A 215 3.01 -3.34 8.68
CA ALA A 215 4.15 -2.79 9.41
C ALA A 215 5.10 -3.91 9.92
N LEU A 216 4.55 -4.98 10.51
CA LEU A 216 5.33 -6.13 10.96
C LEU A 216 6.07 -6.81 9.80
N ALA A 217 5.39 -7.03 8.66
CA ALA A 217 6.00 -7.59 7.46
C ALA A 217 7.11 -6.69 6.90
N THR A 218 6.92 -5.37 6.92
CA THR A 218 7.92 -4.38 6.49
C THR A 218 9.18 -4.44 7.37
N VAL A 219 9.01 -4.53 8.69
CA VAL A 219 10.14 -4.69 9.62
C VAL A 219 10.88 -6.01 9.35
N ALA A 220 10.16 -7.13 9.21
CA ALA A 220 10.77 -8.41 8.88
C ALA A 220 11.52 -8.39 7.54
N ALA A 221 11.03 -7.61 6.57
CA ALA A 221 11.64 -7.46 5.27
C ALA A 221 12.99 -6.71 5.29
N LEU A 222 13.35 -6.02 6.37
CA LEU A 222 14.67 -5.40 6.51
C LEU A 222 15.82 -6.41 6.42
N ALA A 223 15.59 -7.65 6.84
CA ALA A 223 16.59 -8.73 6.80
C ALA A 223 16.35 -9.74 5.66
N ALA A 224 15.32 -9.54 4.84
CA ALA A 224 14.96 -10.49 3.78
C ALA A 224 15.90 -10.40 2.57
N PRO A 225 16.05 -11.44 1.75
CA PRO A 225 16.69 -11.35 0.44
C PRO A 225 16.02 -10.28 -0.43
N ALA A 226 16.81 -9.59 -1.26
CA ALA A 226 16.28 -8.65 -2.26
C ALA A 226 15.25 -9.34 -3.18
N GLY A 227 14.20 -8.63 -3.55
CA GLY A 227 13.14 -9.17 -4.41
C GLY A 227 11.75 -8.63 -4.11
N VAL A 228 10.76 -9.20 -4.76
CA VAL A 228 9.34 -8.84 -4.61
C VAL A 228 8.67 -9.78 -3.61
N TYR A 229 7.77 -9.26 -2.77
CA TYR A 229 6.98 -10.02 -1.80
C TYR A 229 5.54 -9.53 -1.80
N ASN A 230 4.58 -10.44 -1.95
CA ASN A 230 3.17 -10.15 -1.75
C ASN A 230 2.86 -10.15 -0.25
N ILE A 231 2.44 -9.01 0.28
CA ILE A 231 2.10 -8.82 1.69
C ILE A 231 0.58 -8.69 1.79
N VAL A 232 -0.07 -9.83 1.89
CA VAL A 232 -1.54 -9.98 1.97
C VAL A 232 -1.90 -11.00 3.04
N ASP A 233 -3.13 -10.93 3.54
CA ASP A 233 -3.63 -11.90 4.52
C ASP A 233 -3.93 -13.30 3.93
N ASP A 234 -4.53 -14.18 4.72
CA ASP A 234 -4.87 -15.54 4.34
C ASP A 234 -6.31 -15.70 3.81
N ASP A 235 -7.05 -14.58 3.65
CA ASP A 235 -8.47 -14.57 3.30
C ASP A 235 -8.79 -13.85 1.97
N PRO A 236 -8.04 -14.09 0.86
CA PRO A 236 -8.40 -13.52 -0.42
C PRO A 236 -9.81 -13.98 -0.82
N SER A 237 -10.69 -13.05 -1.11
CA SER A 237 -12.10 -13.36 -1.30
C SER A 237 -12.77 -12.54 -2.40
N PRO A 238 -13.73 -13.14 -3.14
CA PRO A 238 -14.48 -12.40 -4.15
C PRO A 238 -15.41 -11.36 -3.51
N VAL A 239 -15.73 -10.32 -4.29
CA VAL A 239 -16.54 -9.19 -3.81
C VAL A 239 -17.91 -9.64 -3.29
N HIS A 240 -18.58 -10.59 -3.95
CA HIS A 240 -19.85 -11.11 -3.49
C HIS A 240 -19.81 -11.84 -2.13
N VAL A 241 -18.61 -12.15 -1.64
CA VAL A 241 -18.39 -12.74 -0.31
C VAL A 241 -17.99 -11.67 0.71
N TRP A 242 -16.93 -10.92 0.43
CA TRP A 242 -16.39 -9.99 1.42
C TRP A 242 -17.26 -8.74 1.62
N LEU A 243 -17.88 -8.19 0.56
CA LEU A 243 -18.64 -6.94 0.68
C LEU A 243 -19.91 -7.08 1.54
N PRO A 244 -20.73 -8.15 1.40
CA PRO A 244 -21.81 -8.41 2.35
C PRO A 244 -21.35 -8.69 3.77
N ALA A 245 -20.20 -9.33 3.94
CA ALA A 245 -19.60 -9.57 5.25
C ALA A 245 -19.14 -8.27 5.91
N PHE A 246 -18.46 -7.39 5.15
CA PHE A 246 -18.06 -6.06 5.61
C PHE A 246 -19.28 -5.19 5.96
N ALA A 247 -20.35 -5.24 5.12
CA ALA A 247 -21.60 -4.54 5.43
C ALA A 247 -22.17 -4.95 6.80
N ARG A 248 -22.25 -6.26 7.08
CA ARG A 248 -22.69 -6.76 8.40
C ARG A 248 -21.76 -6.29 9.52
N PHE A 249 -20.44 -6.36 9.31
CA PHE A 249 -19.45 -5.96 10.30
C PHE A 249 -19.58 -4.50 10.72
N VAL A 250 -19.89 -3.60 9.77
CA VAL A 250 -20.09 -2.16 10.04
C VAL A 250 -21.55 -1.78 10.36
N GLY A 251 -22.44 -2.76 10.53
CA GLY A 251 -23.84 -2.53 10.87
C GLY A 251 -24.67 -1.93 9.72
N ALA A 252 -24.28 -2.17 8.47
CA ALA A 252 -24.94 -1.66 7.29
C ALA A 252 -25.96 -2.67 6.71
N PRO A 253 -26.96 -2.21 5.94
CA PRO A 253 -27.83 -3.08 5.14
C PRO A 253 -27.03 -3.87 4.10
N ALA A 254 -27.62 -4.95 3.57
CA ALA A 254 -27.02 -5.72 2.48
C ALA A 254 -26.73 -4.81 1.26
N PRO A 255 -25.56 -4.94 0.61
CA PRO A 255 -25.25 -4.16 -0.57
C PRO A 255 -26.26 -4.40 -1.70
N PRO A 256 -26.67 -3.35 -2.45
CA PRO A 256 -27.51 -3.54 -3.63
C PRO A 256 -26.73 -4.24 -4.74
N HIS A 257 -27.43 -4.84 -5.69
CA HIS A 257 -26.85 -5.43 -6.89
C HIS A 257 -27.16 -4.58 -8.12
N VAL A 258 -26.17 -4.41 -8.99
CA VAL A 258 -26.29 -3.74 -10.28
C VAL A 258 -25.63 -4.56 -11.38
N THR A 259 -26.13 -4.42 -12.61
CA THR A 259 -25.46 -5.03 -13.78
C THR A 259 -24.17 -4.26 -14.13
N GLU A 260 -23.26 -4.89 -14.89
CA GLU A 260 -22.07 -4.19 -15.40
C GLU A 260 -22.47 -3.00 -16.31
N GLU A 261 -23.57 -3.12 -17.07
CA GLU A 261 -24.07 -2.05 -17.94
C GLU A 261 -24.54 -0.84 -17.12
N GLN A 262 -25.31 -1.08 -16.04
CA GLN A 262 -25.73 -0.03 -15.12
C GLN A 262 -24.55 0.65 -14.45
N ALA A 263 -23.57 -0.14 -13.98
CA ALA A 263 -22.35 0.39 -13.36
C ALA A 263 -21.52 1.22 -14.36
N ARG A 264 -21.38 0.76 -15.61
CA ARG A 264 -20.66 1.50 -16.66
C ARG A 264 -21.24 2.90 -16.89
N ALA A 265 -22.54 3.01 -16.87
CA ALA A 265 -23.24 4.28 -17.06
C ALA A 265 -23.08 5.26 -15.87
N THR A 266 -22.82 4.75 -14.66
CA THR A 266 -22.83 5.56 -13.43
C THR A 266 -21.43 5.79 -12.83
N VAL A 267 -20.57 4.76 -12.81
CA VAL A 267 -19.27 4.78 -12.11
C VAL A 267 -18.07 4.44 -13.02
N GLY A 268 -18.30 4.08 -14.28
CA GLY A 268 -17.23 3.81 -15.26
C GLY A 268 -16.66 2.39 -15.20
N GLU A 269 -15.57 2.16 -15.94
CA GLU A 269 -14.98 0.83 -16.14
C GLU A 269 -14.11 0.35 -14.96
N GLU A 270 -13.45 1.25 -14.23
CA GLU A 270 -12.53 0.89 -13.16
C GLU A 270 -13.22 0.11 -12.02
N PRO A 271 -14.38 0.57 -11.46
CA PRO A 271 -15.08 -0.20 -10.44
C PRO A 271 -15.56 -1.58 -10.95
N ILE A 272 -15.93 -1.67 -12.24
CA ILE A 272 -16.27 -2.97 -12.85
C ILE A 272 -15.05 -3.90 -12.81
N TYR A 273 -13.88 -3.41 -13.26
CA TYR A 273 -12.65 -4.20 -13.24
C TYR A 273 -12.31 -4.68 -11.82
N TYR A 274 -12.37 -3.79 -10.82
CA TYR A 274 -12.11 -4.14 -9.42
C TYR A 274 -13.04 -5.24 -8.93
N GLN A 275 -14.31 -5.19 -9.29
CA GLN A 275 -15.29 -6.13 -8.76
C GLN A 275 -15.44 -7.42 -9.56
N THR A 276 -14.98 -7.47 -10.82
CA THR A 276 -15.21 -8.62 -11.69
C THR A 276 -13.94 -9.27 -12.24
N ARG A 277 -12.80 -8.57 -12.21
CA ARG A 277 -11.57 -8.99 -12.89
C ARG A 277 -10.34 -9.09 -12.00
N LEU A 278 -10.35 -8.48 -10.81
CA LEU A 278 -9.19 -8.56 -9.91
C LEU A 278 -8.88 -10.01 -9.58
N ARG A 279 -7.59 -10.31 -9.53
CA ARG A 279 -7.04 -11.59 -9.13
C ARG A 279 -6.35 -11.45 -7.79
N GLY A 280 -6.67 -12.30 -6.82
CA GLY A 280 -6.04 -12.31 -5.51
C GLY A 280 -4.55 -12.69 -5.58
N ALA A 281 -3.78 -12.24 -4.60
CA ALA A 281 -2.36 -12.53 -4.46
C ALA A 281 -2.09 -13.67 -3.47
N SER A 282 -1.00 -14.41 -3.68
CA SER A 282 -0.51 -15.45 -2.77
C SER A 282 0.57 -14.87 -1.85
N ASN A 283 0.43 -15.03 -0.54
CA ASN A 283 1.42 -14.63 0.46
C ASN A 283 2.42 -15.75 0.83
N ARG A 284 2.44 -16.85 0.08
CA ARG A 284 3.26 -18.03 0.38
C ARG A 284 4.74 -17.69 0.57
N LYS A 285 5.31 -16.87 -0.30
CA LYS A 285 6.70 -16.44 -0.21
C LYS A 285 6.97 -15.61 1.04
N ALA A 286 6.10 -14.65 1.36
CA ALA A 286 6.21 -13.85 2.58
C ALA A 286 6.15 -14.74 3.84
N LYS A 287 5.25 -15.72 3.89
CA LYS A 287 5.16 -16.69 5.01
C LYS A 287 6.44 -17.50 5.15
N GLN A 288 7.02 -17.96 4.06
CA GLN A 288 8.24 -18.78 4.07
C GLN A 288 9.50 -17.99 4.42
N ILE A 289 9.66 -16.79 3.88
CA ILE A 289 10.91 -16.01 3.99
C ILE A 289 10.87 -15.03 5.16
N LEU A 290 9.74 -14.35 5.37
CA LEU A 290 9.59 -13.34 6.43
C LEU A 290 9.01 -13.92 7.73
N ASN A 291 8.68 -15.21 7.77
CA ASN A 291 7.87 -15.82 8.85
C ASN A 291 6.57 -15.03 9.09
N PHE A 292 6.03 -14.47 8.02
CA PHE A 292 4.85 -13.62 8.04
C PHE A 292 3.62 -14.41 8.49
N ARG A 293 2.88 -13.90 9.48
CA ARG A 293 1.68 -14.52 10.05
C ARG A 293 0.61 -13.45 10.19
N PRO A 294 -0.12 -13.15 9.10
CA PRO A 294 -1.18 -12.15 9.16
C PRO A 294 -2.34 -12.64 10.04
N ARG A 295 -3.04 -11.68 10.63
CA ARG A 295 -4.35 -11.96 11.25
C ARG A 295 -5.35 -12.37 10.18
N ARG A 296 -6.41 -13.04 10.60
CA ARG A 296 -7.55 -13.36 9.75
C ARG A 296 -8.34 -12.08 9.48
N LEU A 297 -8.93 -11.99 8.28
CA LEU A 297 -9.76 -10.85 7.91
C LEU A 297 -10.98 -10.74 8.83
N GLU A 298 -11.09 -9.63 9.57
CA GLU A 298 -12.00 -9.47 10.70
C GLU A 298 -13.48 -9.71 10.33
N TRP A 299 -13.93 -9.18 9.20
CA TRP A 299 -15.34 -9.34 8.77
C TRP A 299 -15.69 -10.68 8.14
N LEU A 300 -14.71 -11.53 7.82
CA LEU A 300 -14.93 -12.92 7.41
C LEU A 300 -14.79 -13.90 8.55
N ASN A 301 -14.16 -13.48 9.66
CA ASN A 301 -13.89 -14.31 10.83
C ASN A 301 -14.23 -13.52 12.11
N PRO A 302 -15.51 -13.13 12.29
CA PRO A 302 -15.95 -12.29 13.42
C PRO A 302 -15.82 -12.98 14.78
#